data_04408ef2c34c635956377d5915482f6d
#
_entry.id   04408ef2c34c635956377d5915482f6d
#
_cell.length_a   1.000
_cell.length_b   1.000
_cell.length_c   1.000
_cell.angle_alpha   90.00
_cell.angle_beta   90.00
_cell.angle_gamma   90.00
#
_symmetry.space_group_name_H-M   'P 1'
#
loop_
_entity.id
_entity.type
_entity.pdbx_description
1 polymer ?
#
loop_
_entity_poly.entity_id
_entity_poly.type
_entity_poly.pdbx_seq_one_letter_code
_entity_poly.pdbx_strand_id
1 'polypeptide(L)'
;MIRFGDSIILQHNLTNSILACDPFDEIETGEDKYLVTGYFNSSITSKARNTFKIVRPPAHLQGADDDSNDPIVRIGQAFCLAANESLLVDERIDILAPPLFLCSIKKNDRTSSKTTNRQVTYMSPVNDSNSVWYAHKPSLGKKNSSQRYLAYGTPLIGDDEVVLVHRQTNMYLTCDPKNSSKSDFGIEYECYVDRAAAPGKLAIMVSEFKGASTPLTLAKPDSPQFNWHFVLSDNPSSGQDERYLPQEGTVDVLLERIRESIRAKGIDAFWMLRDFLYECENRASAAGKFDREDLKSAITLWGVPFKGKYLDKIIDLLDNQKLGMIDWRQFLKLIRGPIPESRESLIKNVFSIIDRDNEGKIPFDVLIKSFDPSDHPVVLLGGGSSEHAKDHLKKFFQAYVGRSKAYPLITLQLFSEYYSDLSAAIDDDSFFESIVTRNWGL
;
A
#
# COMPACT_ATOMS: atom_id res chain seq x y z
N MET A 1 1.61 12.51 -20.76
CA MET A 1 1.29 11.47 -21.77
C MET A 1 1.86 10.16 -21.30
N ILE A 2 1.06 9.12 -21.36
CA ILE A 2 1.45 7.77 -20.91
C ILE A 2 2.01 6.99 -22.08
N ARG A 3 3.09 6.24 -21.81
CA ARG A 3 3.81 5.43 -22.82
C ARG A 3 3.80 3.96 -22.42
N PHE A 4 3.89 3.08 -23.39
CA PHE A 4 4.19 1.69 -23.12
C PHE A 4 5.56 1.56 -22.43
N GLY A 5 5.60 0.82 -21.34
CA GLY A 5 6.76 0.72 -20.45
C GLY A 5 6.69 1.60 -19.22
N ASP A 6 5.83 2.61 -19.18
CA ASP A 6 5.67 3.45 -18.01
C ASP A 6 5.09 2.69 -16.83
N SER A 7 5.56 3.04 -15.65
CA SER A 7 4.99 2.60 -14.37
C SER A 7 3.89 3.56 -13.95
N ILE A 8 2.74 2.99 -13.62
CA ILE A 8 1.52 3.76 -13.30
C ILE A 8 0.86 3.25 -12.03
N ILE A 9 0.13 4.12 -11.39
CA ILE A 9 -0.83 3.84 -10.33
C ILE A 9 -2.23 4.09 -10.88
N LEU A 10 -3.17 3.23 -10.59
CA LEU A 10 -4.57 3.38 -10.95
C LEU A 10 -5.39 3.79 -9.73
N GLN A 11 -5.90 5.02 -9.73
CA GLN A 11 -6.77 5.52 -8.68
C GLN A 11 -8.23 5.52 -9.13
N HIS A 12 -9.10 4.99 -8.28
CA HIS A 12 -10.54 4.97 -8.48
C HIS A 12 -11.18 6.24 -7.94
N ASN A 13 -11.90 7.00 -8.80
CA ASN A 13 -12.39 8.33 -8.46
C ASN A 13 -13.40 8.34 -7.30
N LEU A 14 -14.30 7.36 -7.25
CA LEU A 14 -15.38 7.38 -6.27
C LEU A 14 -14.92 7.01 -4.85
N THR A 15 -13.99 6.06 -4.73
CA THR A 15 -13.51 5.56 -3.43
C THR A 15 -12.18 6.17 -3.01
N ASN A 16 -11.52 6.91 -3.90
CA ASN A 16 -10.13 7.36 -3.77
C ASN A 16 -9.15 6.21 -3.46
N SER A 17 -9.55 4.97 -3.76
CA SER A 17 -8.70 3.80 -3.57
C SER A 17 -7.78 3.60 -4.76
N ILE A 18 -6.67 2.94 -4.50
CA ILE A 18 -5.64 2.61 -5.47
C ILE A 18 -5.74 1.12 -5.79
N LEU A 19 -5.71 0.75 -7.07
CA LEU A 19 -5.67 -0.65 -7.46
C LEU A 19 -4.40 -1.30 -6.91
N ALA A 20 -4.55 -2.45 -6.25
CA ALA A 20 -3.43 -3.17 -5.64
C ALA A 20 -3.57 -4.68 -5.82
N CYS A 21 -2.43 -5.36 -5.92
CA CYS A 21 -2.34 -6.81 -5.95
C CYS A 21 -1.96 -7.37 -4.59
N ASP A 22 -2.58 -8.45 -4.15
CA ASP A 22 -2.10 -9.24 -3.02
C ASP A 22 -1.51 -10.56 -3.54
N PRO A 23 -0.17 -10.68 -3.63
CA PRO A 23 0.49 -11.88 -4.13
C PRO A 23 0.45 -13.05 -3.14
N PHE A 24 -0.07 -12.85 -1.93
CA PHE A 24 -0.19 -13.88 -0.89
C PHE A 24 -1.61 -14.44 -0.74
N ASP A 25 -2.61 -13.80 -1.37
CA ASP A 25 -4.01 -14.27 -1.34
C ASP A 25 -4.41 -14.77 -2.74
N GLU A 26 -4.42 -16.08 -2.90
CA GLU A 26 -4.91 -16.74 -4.11
C GLU A 26 -6.44 -16.77 -4.09
N ILE A 27 -7.06 -16.43 -5.21
CA ILE A 27 -8.53 -16.52 -5.35
C ILE A 27 -8.99 -17.99 -5.35
N GLU A 28 -8.24 -18.83 -6.06
CA GLU A 28 -8.45 -20.29 -6.12
C GLU A 28 -7.11 -20.97 -5.82
N THR A 29 -7.07 -21.82 -4.84
CA THR A 29 -5.84 -22.47 -4.38
C THR A 29 -5.20 -23.30 -5.50
N GLY A 30 -3.98 -22.98 -5.88
CA GLY A 30 -3.17 -23.70 -6.85
C GLY A 30 -3.37 -23.31 -8.31
N GLU A 31 -4.06 -22.19 -8.60
CA GLU A 31 -4.28 -21.71 -9.97
C GLU A 31 -3.45 -20.46 -10.35
N ASP A 32 -2.50 -20.04 -9.53
CA ASP A 32 -1.69 -18.82 -9.75
C ASP A 32 -2.54 -17.58 -10.09
N LYS A 33 -3.68 -17.44 -9.43
CA LYS A 33 -4.59 -16.30 -9.53
C LYS A 33 -4.63 -15.54 -8.22
N TYR A 34 -4.10 -14.33 -8.22
CA TYR A 34 -3.90 -13.52 -7.03
C TYR A 34 -4.95 -12.43 -6.91
N LEU A 35 -5.34 -12.12 -5.68
CA LEU A 35 -6.38 -11.14 -5.37
C LEU A 35 -5.98 -9.73 -5.81
N VAL A 36 -6.97 -9.02 -6.37
CA VAL A 36 -6.88 -7.59 -6.71
C VAL A 36 -7.93 -6.83 -5.93
N THR A 37 -7.49 -5.76 -5.28
CA THR A 37 -8.34 -4.93 -4.42
C THR A 37 -8.14 -3.44 -4.72
N GLY A 38 -9.07 -2.62 -4.24
CA GLY A 38 -8.88 -1.18 -4.14
C GLY A 38 -8.37 -0.81 -2.75
N TYR A 39 -7.10 -0.56 -2.62
CA TYR A 39 -6.46 -0.18 -1.36
C TYR A 39 -6.70 1.31 -1.06
N PHE A 40 -7.26 1.60 0.12
CA PHE A 40 -7.44 2.98 0.56
C PHE A 40 -6.17 3.49 1.25
N ASN A 41 -5.60 4.56 0.71
CA ASN A 41 -4.52 5.28 1.35
C ASN A 41 -4.76 6.79 1.23
N SER A 42 -4.43 7.54 2.26
CA SER A 42 -4.55 9.00 2.29
C SER A 42 -3.59 9.71 1.32
N SER A 43 -2.47 9.06 0.99
CA SER A 43 -1.48 9.56 0.03
C SER A 43 -1.26 8.57 -1.12
N ILE A 44 -1.08 9.11 -2.33
CA ILE A 44 -0.73 8.30 -3.50
C ILE A 44 0.78 8.07 -3.47
N THR A 45 1.21 6.98 -2.85
CA THR A 45 2.61 6.56 -2.82
C THR A 45 2.81 5.31 -3.67
N SER A 46 3.89 5.31 -4.44
CA SER A 46 4.32 4.14 -5.22
C SER A 46 4.78 3.03 -4.30
N LYS A 47 4.15 1.86 -4.40
CA LYS A 47 4.51 0.64 -3.68
C LYS A 47 4.55 -0.53 -4.66
N ALA A 48 5.28 -1.59 -4.34
CA ALA A 48 5.39 -2.76 -5.22
C ALA A 48 4.01 -3.33 -5.61
N ARG A 49 3.06 -3.37 -4.66
CA ARG A 49 1.73 -3.96 -4.87
C ARG A 49 0.75 -3.10 -5.67
N ASN A 50 0.96 -1.78 -5.75
CA ASN A 50 0.01 -0.83 -6.38
C ASN A 50 0.57 -0.15 -7.63
N THR A 51 1.77 -0.50 -8.04
CA THR A 51 2.43 0.04 -9.22
C THR A 51 2.38 -1.00 -10.34
N PHE A 52 1.86 -0.61 -11.48
CA PHE A 52 1.70 -1.47 -12.64
C PHE A 52 2.46 -0.90 -13.83
N LYS A 53 3.05 -1.77 -14.63
CA LYS A 53 3.68 -1.40 -15.90
C LYS A 53 2.66 -1.57 -17.02
N ILE A 54 2.47 -0.53 -17.81
CA ILE A 54 1.60 -0.63 -18.98
C ILE A 54 2.37 -1.25 -20.14
N VAL A 55 1.87 -2.37 -20.66
CA VAL A 55 2.59 -3.15 -21.69
C VAL A 55 1.68 -3.45 -22.88
N ARG A 56 2.31 -3.73 -24.02
CA ARG A 56 1.57 -4.15 -25.21
C ARG A 56 0.99 -5.55 -25.02
N PRO A 57 -0.20 -5.82 -25.57
CA PRO A 57 -0.70 -7.18 -25.67
C PRO A 57 0.23 -8.05 -26.51
N PRO A 58 0.20 -9.40 -26.36
CA PRO A 58 0.86 -10.32 -27.28
C PRO A 58 0.51 -10.03 -28.74
N ALA A 59 1.44 -10.24 -29.66
CA ALA A 59 1.30 -9.86 -31.07
C ALA A 59 -0.02 -10.36 -31.74
N HIS A 60 -0.46 -11.57 -31.38
CA HIS A 60 -1.71 -12.14 -31.91
C HIS A 60 -2.99 -11.52 -31.33
N LEU A 61 -2.87 -10.68 -30.29
CA LEU A 61 -3.95 -9.93 -29.66
C LEU A 61 -3.89 -8.43 -29.96
N GLN A 62 -2.89 -7.96 -30.70
CA GLN A 62 -2.81 -6.56 -31.13
C GLN A 62 -3.83 -6.28 -32.23
N GLY A 63 -4.32 -5.04 -32.31
CA GLY A 63 -5.18 -4.59 -33.41
C GLY A 63 -4.39 -4.41 -34.70
N ALA A 64 -5.07 -4.49 -35.85
CA ALA A 64 -4.42 -4.29 -37.16
C ALA A 64 -3.87 -2.86 -37.32
N ASP A 65 -4.39 -1.89 -36.58
CA ASP A 65 -3.99 -0.48 -36.60
C ASP A 65 -2.97 -0.12 -35.51
N ASP A 66 -2.50 -1.10 -34.72
CA ASP A 66 -1.52 -0.85 -33.66
C ASP A 66 -0.11 -0.69 -34.27
N ASP A 67 0.36 0.55 -34.40
CA ASP A 67 1.75 0.82 -34.75
C ASP A 67 2.67 0.37 -33.64
N SER A 68 3.42 -0.71 -33.88
CA SER A 68 4.35 -1.30 -32.91
C SER A 68 5.49 -0.34 -32.53
N ASN A 69 5.74 0.70 -33.31
CA ASN A 69 6.81 1.66 -33.10
C ASN A 69 6.37 2.91 -32.29
N ASP A 70 5.05 3.19 -32.20
CA ASP A 70 4.58 4.33 -31.42
C ASP A 70 4.61 4.00 -29.93
N PRO A 71 5.45 4.64 -29.10
CA PRO A 71 5.50 4.36 -27.67
C PRO A 71 4.28 4.91 -26.92
N ILE A 72 3.50 5.80 -27.50
CA ILE A 72 2.41 6.50 -26.82
C ILE A 72 1.16 5.61 -26.74
N VAL A 73 0.61 5.46 -25.54
CA VAL A 73 -0.68 4.78 -25.34
C VAL A 73 -1.81 5.72 -25.74
N ARG A 74 -2.75 5.22 -26.54
CA ARG A 74 -3.87 6.01 -27.06
C ARG A 74 -5.21 5.54 -26.52
N ILE A 75 -6.15 6.46 -26.41
CA ILE A 75 -7.54 6.16 -26.05
C ILE A 75 -8.12 5.18 -27.08
N GLY A 76 -8.70 4.07 -26.59
CA GLY A 76 -9.24 2.99 -27.42
C GLY A 76 -8.20 1.99 -27.93
N GLN A 77 -6.92 2.18 -27.64
CA GLN A 77 -5.87 1.22 -27.93
C GLN A 77 -5.83 0.11 -26.89
N ALA A 78 -5.51 -1.12 -27.32
CA ALA A 78 -5.36 -2.27 -26.45
C ALA A 78 -4.06 -2.22 -25.66
N PHE A 79 -4.13 -2.54 -24.37
CA PHE A 79 -2.95 -2.69 -23.50
C PHE A 79 -3.18 -3.77 -22.45
N CYS A 80 -2.10 -4.20 -21.81
CA CYS A 80 -2.11 -5.03 -20.60
C CYS A 80 -1.47 -4.26 -19.45
N LEU A 81 -1.87 -4.60 -18.22
CA LEU A 81 -1.28 -4.07 -16.99
C LEU A 81 -0.51 -5.21 -16.33
N ALA A 82 0.82 -5.09 -16.33
CA ALA A 82 1.70 -6.02 -15.64
C ALA A 82 2.00 -5.51 -14.23
N ALA A 83 2.04 -6.40 -13.24
CA ALA A 83 2.49 -6.05 -11.90
C ALA A 83 3.95 -5.57 -11.93
N ASN A 84 4.36 -4.82 -10.92
CA ASN A 84 5.73 -4.40 -10.75
C ASN A 84 6.66 -5.63 -10.70
N GLU A 85 7.75 -5.58 -11.45
CA GLU A 85 8.73 -6.68 -11.55
C GLU A 85 9.33 -7.03 -10.18
N SER A 86 9.46 -6.04 -9.29
CA SER A 86 9.96 -6.24 -7.93
C SER A 86 9.03 -7.10 -7.05
N LEU A 87 7.76 -7.28 -7.44
CA LEU A 87 6.81 -8.13 -6.71
C LEU A 87 7.09 -9.63 -6.89
N LEU A 88 7.91 -10.03 -7.84
CA LEU A 88 7.94 -11.37 -8.42
C LEU A 88 9.33 -12.03 -8.40
N VAL A 89 10.23 -11.54 -7.56
CA VAL A 89 11.55 -12.17 -7.38
C VAL A 89 11.39 -13.44 -6.57
N ASP A 90 11.62 -14.61 -7.18
CA ASP A 90 11.76 -15.87 -6.45
C ASP A 90 13.20 -16.03 -5.99
N GLU A 91 13.46 -15.67 -4.74
CA GLU A 91 14.77 -15.70 -4.09
C GLU A 91 15.42 -17.09 -4.06
N ARG A 92 14.66 -18.16 -4.30
CA ARG A 92 15.20 -19.53 -4.24
C ARG A 92 16.02 -19.91 -5.44
N ILE A 93 15.84 -19.22 -6.58
CA ILE A 93 16.35 -19.70 -7.88
C ILE A 93 17.09 -18.60 -8.67
N ASP A 94 17.22 -17.36 -8.16
CA ASP A 94 17.74 -16.20 -8.95
C ASP A 94 16.99 -15.99 -10.30
N ILE A 95 15.79 -16.53 -10.42
CA ILE A 95 14.97 -16.40 -11.62
C ILE A 95 13.81 -15.48 -11.28
N LEU A 96 13.64 -14.42 -12.05
CA LEU A 96 12.45 -13.59 -12.03
C LEU A 96 11.23 -14.47 -12.30
N ALA A 97 10.26 -14.49 -11.37
CA ALA A 97 8.98 -15.11 -11.65
C ALA A 97 8.33 -14.43 -12.87
N PRO A 98 7.48 -15.14 -13.64
CA PRO A 98 6.81 -14.54 -14.78
C PRO A 98 5.96 -13.34 -14.31
N PRO A 99 5.91 -12.26 -15.10
CA PRO A 99 5.10 -11.10 -14.74
C PRO A 99 3.64 -11.48 -14.59
N LEU A 100 2.97 -10.94 -13.58
CA LEU A 100 1.52 -11.09 -13.40
C LEU A 100 0.78 -10.01 -14.18
N PHE A 101 -0.29 -10.39 -14.86
CA PHE A 101 -1.12 -9.47 -15.64
C PHE A 101 -2.50 -9.31 -15.00
N LEU A 102 -3.04 -8.10 -15.05
CA LEU A 102 -4.41 -7.83 -14.63
C LEU A 102 -5.38 -8.52 -15.60
N CYS A 103 -6.11 -9.47 -15.08
CA CYS A 103 -7.04 -10.31 -15.83
C CYS A 103 -8.46 -10.19 -15.30
N SER A 104 -9.41 -10.55 -16.15
CA SER A 104 -10.78 -10.79 -15.75
C SER A 104 -11.38 -11.90 -16.60
N ILE A 105 -12.18 -12.78 -16.01
CA ILE A 105 -12.82 -13.89 -16.72
C ILE A 105 -14.32 -13.78 -16.60
N LYS A 106 -15.04 -14.14 -17.67
CA LYS A 106 -16.50 -14.15 -17.67
C LYS A 106 -17.01 -14.99 -16.49
N LYS A 107 -17.92 -14.39 -15.72
CA LYS A 107 -18.56 -15.03 -14.58
C LYS A 107 -19.18 -16.37 -15.00
N ASN A 108 -18.93 -17.40 -14.21
CA ASN A 108 -19.59 -18.70 -14.24
C ASN A 108 -19.95 -19.13 -12.81
N ASP A 109 -20.54 -20.33 -12.64
CA ASP A 109 -20.98 -20.82 -11.34
C ASP A 109 -19.85 -21.08 -10.34
N ARG A 110 -18.59 -21.15 -10.80
CA ARG A 110 -17.41 -21.40 -9.97
C ARG A 110 -16.54 -20.16 -9.79
N THR A 111 -16.55 -19.23 -10.74
CA THR A 111 -15.70 -18.03 -10.75
C THR A 111 -16.54 -16.76 -10.67
N SER A 112 -16.57 -16.16 -9.49
CA SER A 112 -17.20 -14.85 -9.26
C SER A 112 -16.47 -14.13 -8.13
N SER A 113 -16.62 -12.80 -8.06
CA SER A 113 -16.12 -12.03 -6.94
C SER A 113 -16.80 -12.46 -5.63
N LYS A 114 -16.03 -12.42 -4.53
CA LYS A 114 -16.43 -13.04 -3.24
C LYS A 114 -17.70 -12.41 -2.64
N THR A 115 -17.80 -11.09 -2.67
CA THR A 115 -18.87 -10.33 -1.99
C THR A 115 -19.99 -9.92 -2.95
N THR A 116 -19.65 -9.32 -4.07
CA THR A 116 -20.63 -8.78 -5.01
C THR A 116 -21.18 -9.81 -5.97
N ASN A 117 -20.58 -11.00 -6.03
CA ASN A 117 -20.94 -12.06 -6.97
C ASN A 117 -20.98 -11.55 -8.44
N ARG A 118 -20.00 -10.71 -8.80
CA ARG A 118 -19.79 -10.14 -10.14
C ARG A 118 -18.66 -10.85 -10.87
N GLN A 119 -18.29 -10.35 -12.03
CA GLN A 119 -17.14 -10.86 -12.77
C GLN A 119 -15.84 -10.52 -12.05
N VAL A 120 -15.08 -11.54 -11.69
CA VAL A 120 -13.88 -11.42 -10.87
C VAL A 120 -12.73 -10.75 -11.62
N THR A 121 -11.93 -9.97 -10.89
CA THR A 121 -10.66 -9.40 -11.33
C THR A 121 -9.53 -10.04 -10.53
N TYR A 122 -8.45 -10.39 -11.19
CA TYR A 122 -7.31 -11.07 -10.58
C TYR A 122 -6.02 -10.79 -11.33
N MET A 123 -4.87 -11.06 -10.70
CA MET A 123 -3.58 -11.09 -11.38
C MET A 123 -3.21 -12.54 -11.70
N SER A 124 -2.64 -12.78 -12.89
CA SER A 124 -2.21 -14.11 -13.33
C SER A 124 -0.97 -14.03 -14.22
N PRO A 125 -0.07 -15.03 -14.20
CA PRO A 125 1.07 -15.10 -15.11
C PRO A 125 0.67 -15.34 -16.57
N VAL A 126 -0.60 -15.70 -16.81
CA VAL A 126 -1.10 -15.99 -18.16
C VAL A 126 -1.50 -14.69 -18.86
N ASN A 127 -0.75 -14.34 -19.90
CA ASN A 127 -1.03 -13.19 -20.75
C ASN A 127 -1.83 -13.63 -21.99
N ASP A 128 -3.14 -13.66 -21.87
CA ASP A 128 -4.08 -14.07 -22.91
C ASP A 128 -5.16 -13.01 -23.18
N SER A 129 -6.26 -13.40 -23.83
CA SER A 129 -7.39 -12.49 -24.11
C SER A 129 -8.06 -11.93 -22.85
N ASN A 130 -7.87 -12.56 -21.69
CA ASN A 130 -8.44 -12.12 -20.41
C ASN A 130 -7.63 -10.99 -19.77
N SER A 131 -6.40 -10.73 -20.24
CA SER A 131 -5.50 -9.69 -19.73
C SER A 131 -5.56 -8.38 -20.51
N VAL A 132 -6.37 -8.29 -21.57
CA VAL A 132 -6.40 -7.15 -22.48
C VAL A 132 -7.48 -6.15 -22.11
N TRP A 133 -7.08 -4.90 -21.99
CA TRP A 133 -7.94 -3.78 -21.59
C TRP A 133 -7.88 -2.64 -22.58
N TYR A 134 -8.91 -1.79 -22.56
CA TYR A 134 -8.98 -0.51 -23.27
C TYR A 134 -9.23 0.61 -22.27
N ALA A 135 -8.61 1.77 -22.48
CA ALA A 135 -8.99 3.00 -21.81
C ALA A 135 -9.91 3.82 -22.73
N HIS A 136 -11.07 4.19 -22.23
CA HIS A 136 -12.00 5.07 -22.95
C HIS A 136 -12.33 6.29 -22.09
N LYS A 137 -12.65 7.42 -22.72
CA LYS A 137 -13.22 8.54 -21.97
C LYS A 137 -14.61 8.17 -21.45
N PRO A 138 -14.98 8.60 -20.22
CA PRO A 138 -16.32 8.37 -19.68
C PRO A 138 -17.40 8.96 -20.58
N SER A 139 -18.54 8.29 -20.67
CA SER A 139 -19.71 8.85 -21.35
C SER A 139 -20.42 9.82 -20.40
N LEU A 140 -20.50 11.09 -20.79
CA LEU A 140 -21.16 12.13 -20.00
C LEU A 140 -22.68 12.25 -20.33
N GLY A 141 -23.25 11.28 -21.04
CA GLY A 141 -24.64 11.24 -21.42
C GLY A 141 -24.95 11.95 -22.74
N LYS A 142 -26.26 12.23 -23.01
CA LYS A 142 -26.74 12.68 -24.31
C LYS A 142 -26.04 13.88 -24.95
N LYS A 143 -25.60 14.85 -24.15
CA LYS A 143 -24.97 16.09 -24.68
C LYS A 143 -23.57 15.89 -25.19
N ASN A 144 -22.86 14.86 -24.71
CA ASN A 144 -21.44 14.66 -24.97
C ASN A 144 -21.07 13.24 -25.43
N SER A 145 -22.06 12.46 -25.92
CA SER A 145 -21.81 11.10 -26.41
C SER A 145 -20.81 11.06 -27.58
N SER A 146 -20.78 12.10 -28.41
CA SER A 146 -19.80 12.23 -29.48
C SER A 146 -18.39 12.48 -29.01
N GLN A 147 -18.16 13.09 -27.85
CA GLN A 147 -16.82 13.37 -27.32
C GLN A 147 -16.03 12.09 -27.04
N ARG A 148 -16.69 11.03 -26.60
CA ARG A 148 -16.06 9.73 -26.40
C ARG A 148 -15.43 9.20 -27.69
N TYR A 149 -16.15 9.30 -28.81
CA TYR A 149 -15.67 8.85 -30.13
C TYR A 149 -14.60 9.76 -30.70
N LEU A 150 -14.72 11.07 -30.48
CA LEU A 150 -13.72 12.04 -30.90
C LEU A 150 -12.39 11.90 -30.16
N ALA A 151 -12.41 11.30 -28.97
CA ALA A 151 -11.20 11.05 -28.20
C ALA A 151 -10.43 9.80 -28.67
N TYR A 152 -11.02 8.94 -29.51
CA TYR A 152 -10.33 7.75 -30.01
C TYR A 152 -9.05 8.11 -30.78
N GLY A 153 -7.98 7.39 -30.51
CA GLY A 153 -6.67 7.64 -31.11
C GLY A 153 -5.90 8.82 -30.53
N THR A 154 -6.51 9.63 -29.64
CA THR A 154 -5.77 10.68 -28.94
C THR A 154 -4.87 10.09 -27.86
N PRO A 155 -3.72 10.72 -27.53
CA PRO A 155 -2.83 10.24 -26.48
C PRO A 155 -3.56 10.14 -25.13
N LEU A 156 -3.29 9.07 -24.37
CA LEU A 156 -3.72 8.94 -22.99
C LEU A 156 -2.83 9.85 -22.11
N ILE A 157 -3.46 10.72 -21.35
CA ILE A 157 -2.77 11.66 -20.45
C ILE A 157 -3.00 11.19 -19.02
N GLY A 158 -2.00 11.29 -18.16
CA GLY A 158 -2.15 11.08 -16.71
C GLY A 158 -3.15 12.10 -16.15
N ASP A 159 -3.84 11.72 -15.09
CA ASP A 159 -4.91 12.48 -14.42
C ASP A 159 -6.21 12.68 -15.24
N ASP A 160 -6.24 12.22 -16.48
CA ASP A 160 -7.46 12.17 -17.24
C ASP A 160 -8.44 11.10 -16.71
N GLU A 161 -9.70 11.47 -16.50
CA GLU A 161 -10.74 10.48 -16.22
C GLU A 161 -10.93 9.52 -17.37
N VAL A 162 -10.85 8.23 -17.07
CA VAL A 162 -11.06 7.14 -18.02
C VAL A 162 -11.91 6.03 -17.41
N VAL A 163 -12.51 5.24 -18.27
CA VAL A 163 -13.10 3.95 -17.91
C VAL A 163 -12.25 2.83 -18.50
N LEU A 164 -11.95 1.83 -17.68
CA LEU A 164 -11.21 0.66 -18.11
C LEU A 164 -12.16 -0.44 -18.55
N VAL A 165 -12.07 -0.82 -19.82
CA VAL A 165 -12.95 -1.80 -20.44
C VAL A 165 -12.22 -3.08 -20.72
N HIS A 166 -12.70 -4.18 -20.16
CA HIS A 166 -12.16 -5.51 -20.43
C HIS A 166 -12.54 -5.96 -21.84
N ARG A 167 -11.53 -6.25 -22.68
CA ARG A 167 -11.73 -6.53 -24.11
C ARG A 167 -12.70 -7.66 -24.38
N GLN A 168 -12.55 -8.78 -23.69
CA GLN A 168 -13.32 -9.99 -23.99
C GLN A 168 -14.80 -9.88 -23.61
N THR A 169 -15.12 -9.17 -22.53
CA THR A 169 -16.50 -9.10 -22.01
C THR A 169 -17.17 -7.76 -22.25
N ASN A 170 -16.42 -6.75 -22.70
CA ASN A 170 -16.87 -5.38 -22.88
C ASN A 170 -17.55 -4.80 -21.64
N MET A 171 -17.02 -5.15 -20.47
CA MET A 171 -17.46 -4.67 -19.15
C MET A 171 -16.39 -3.78 -18.52
N TYR A 172 -16.75 -3.02 -17.51
CA TYR A 172 -15.95 -1.96 -16.90
C TYR A 172 -15.35 -2.41 -15.57
N LEU A 173 -14.06 -2.12 -15.36
CA LEU A 173 -13.43 -2.27 -14.05
C LEU A 173 -14.02 -1.27 -13.06
N THR A 174 -14.30 -1.72 -11.84
CA THR A 174 -14.86 -0.88 -10.78
C THR A 174 -14.46 -1.37 -9.39
N CYS A 175 -14.52 -0.45 -8.42
CA CYS A 175 -14.51 -0.78 -6.99
C CYS A 175 -15.84 -0.36 -6.36
N ASP A 176 -16.39 -1.20 -5.49
CA ASP A 176 -17.65 -0.90 -4.83
C ASP A 176 -17.41 -0.24 -3.45
N PRO A 177 -17.84 1.03 -3.26
CA PRO A 177 -17.68 1.71 -1.98
C PRO A 177 -18.45 1.05 -0.81
N LYS A 178 -19.42 0.19 -1.11
CA LYS A 178 -20.23 -0.49 -0.10
C LYS A 178 -19.64 -1.81 0.36
N ASN A 179 -18.72 -2.38 -0.42
CA ASN A 179 -18.10 -3.68 -0.15
C ASN A 179 -16.61 -3.48 0.17
N SER A 180 -16.36 -2.98 1.37
CA SER A 180 -15.01 -2.92 1.93
C SER A 180 -14.80 -4.08 2.90
N SER A 181 -13.58 -4.57 2.94
CA SER A 181 -13.09 -5.55 3.91
C SER A 181 -11.88 -5.00 4.64
N LYS A 182 -11.64 -5.50 5.84
CA LYS A 182 -10.42 -5.20 6.57
C LYS A 182 -9.42 -6.32 6.27
N SER A 183 -8.32 -5.98 5.63
CA SER A 183 -7.19 -6.87 5.35
C SER A 183 -5.99 -6.48 6.22
N ASP A 184 -4.90 -7.20 6.06
CA ASP A 184 -3.63 -6.86 6.71
C ASP A 184 -3.01 -5.57 6.16
N PHE A 185 -3.51 -5.05 5.05
CA PHE A 185 -3.12 -3.78 4.44
C PHE A 185 -4.07 -2.62 4.79
N GLY A 186 -5.02 -2.83 5.67
CA GLY A 186 -6.00 -1.82 6.07
C GLY A 186 -7.39 -2.02 5.46
N ILE A 187 -8.04 -0.93 5.05
CA ILE A 187 -9.35 -0.99 4.40
C ILE A 187 -9.17 -1.19 2.90
N GLU A 188 -9.73 -2.26 2.39
CA GLU A 188 -9.69 -2.58 0.97
C GLU A 188 -11.10 -2.79 0.42
N TYR A 189 -11.32 -2.30 -0.79
CA TYR A 189 -12.57 -2.44 -1.52
C TYR A 189 -12.48 -3.60 -2.51
N GLU A 190 -13.56 -4.35 -2.68
CA GLU A 190 -13.63 -5.38 -3.71
C GLU A 190 -13.59 -4.75 -5.10
N CYS A 191 -12.63 -5.19 -5.93
CA CYS A 191 -12.52 -4.84 -7.34
C CYS A 191 -13.15 -5.94 -8.19
N TYR A 192 -13.97 -5.55 -9.15
CA TYR A 192 -14.65 -6.46 -10.05
C TYR A 192 -14.97 -5.78 -11.39
N VAL A 193 -15.49 -6.54 -12.32
CA VAL A 193 -15.92 -6.03 -13.62
C VAL A 193 -17.44 -6.14 -13.74
N ASP A 194 -18.08 -5.05 -14.15
CA ASP A 194 -19.54 -5.00 -14.30
C ASP A 194 -19.97 -4.21 -15.56
N ARG A 195 -21.21 -4.34 -15.91
CA ARG A 195 -21.81 -3.61 -17.04
C ARG A 195 -22.21 -2.21 -16.62
N ALA A 196 -22.03 -1.26 -17.51
CA ALA A 196 -22.74 0.02 -17.39
C ALA A 196 -24.25 -0.28 -17.31
N ALA A 197 -24.92 0.35 -16.34
CA ALA A 197 -26.35 0.11 -16.13
C ALA A 197 -27.14 0.39 -17.42
N ALA A 198 -27.73 -0.65 -17.99
CA ALA A 198 -28.62 -0.48 -19.11
C ALA A 198 -29.79 0.46 -18.74
N PRO A 199 -30.31 1.28 -19.66
CA PRO A 199 -31.52 2.07 -19.40
C PRO A 199 -32.64 1.11 -18.99
N GLY A 200 -33.31 1.42 -17.87
CA GLY A 200 -34.40 0.59 -17.37
C GLY A 200 -35.51 0.45 -18.40
N LYS A 201 -36.20 -0.68 -18.44
CA LYS A 201 -37.31 -0.94 -19.36
C LYS A 201 -38.33 0.23 -19.41
N LEU A 202 -38.58 0.83 -18.25
CA LEU A 202 -39.48 1.99 -18.13
C LEU A 202 -38.94 3.24 -18.86
N ALA A 203 -37.62 3.49 -18.79
CA ALA A 203 -36.99 4.60 -19.51
C ALA A 203 -37.02 4.37 -21.04
N ILE A 204 -36.90 3.13 -21.47
CA ILE A 204 -37.03 2.75 -22.88
C ILE A 204 -38.47 3.01 -23.36
N MET A 205 -39.49 2.50 -22.64
CA MET A 205 -40.91 2.72 -22.96
C MET A 205 -41.25 4.21 -22.99
N VAL A 206 -40.83 5.00 -22.03
CA VAL A 206 -41.11 6.45 -22.00
C VAL A 206 -40.44 7.17 -23.17
N SER A 207 -39.27 6.71 -23.64
CA SER A 207 -38.63 7.31 -24.81
C SER A 207 -39.31 6.94 -26.12
N GLU A 208 -39.78 5.71 -26.26
CA GLU A 208 -40.55 5.25 -27.37
C GLU A 208 -41.90 6.03 -27.46
N PHE A 209 -42.55 6.21 -26.33
CA PHE A 209 -43.78 7.03 -26.24
C PHE A 209 -43.56 8.50 -26.62
N LYS A 210 -42.37 9.04 -26.41
CA LYS A 210 -41.97 10.41 -26.77
C LYS A 210 -41.46 10.54 -28.21
N GLY A 211 -41.57 9.49 -29.03
CA GLY A 211 -41.15 9.50 -30.43
C GLY A 211 -39.61 9.60 -30.62
N ALA A 212 -38.83 9.25 -29.63
CA ALA A 212 -37.38 9.20 -29.74
C ALA A 212 -36.95 7.88 -30.41
N SER A 213 -36.60 7.98 -31.68
CA SER A 213 -36.46 6.86 -32.60
C SER A 213 -35.19 6.01 -32.52
N THR A 214 -34.33 6.15 -31.51
CA THR A 214 -33.14 5.31 -31.43
C THR A 214 -32.62 5.05 -30.00
N PRO A 215 -32.11 3.84 -29.73
CA PRO A 215 -31.42 3.50 -28.46
C PRO A 215 -30.24 4.41 -28.10
N LEU A 216 -29.61 5.03 -29.10
CA LEU A 216 -28.52 6.01 -28.95
C LEU A 216 -28.93 7.28 -28.19
N THR A 217 -30.23 7.63 -28.21
CA THR A 217 -30.72 8.80 -27.46
C THR A 217 -30.91 8.54 -25.97
N LEU A 218 -30.80 7.30 -25.53
CA LEU A 218 -30.94 6.85 -24.14
C LEU A 218 -29.64 6.52 -23.47
N ALA A 219 -28.48 6.80 -24.10
CA ALA A 219 -27.18 6.59 -23.47
C ALA A 219 -27.15 7.32 -22.13
N LYS A 220 -27.16 6.54 -21.05
CA LYS A 220 -26.91 7.07 -19.72
C LYS A 220 -25.43 7.45 -19.63
N PRO A 221 -25.10 8.50 -18.85
CA PRO A 221 -23.70 8.72 -18.49
C PRO A 221 -23.16 7.47 -17.80
N ASP A 222 -21.88 7.19 -18.00
CA ASP A 222 -21.20 6.16 -17.22
C ASP A 222 -21.31 6.54 -15.76
N SER A 223 -21.58 5.56 -14.90
CA SER A 223 -21.64 5.81 -13.47
C SER A 223 -20.24 6.19 -12.96
N PRO A 224 -20.11 7.18 -12.05
CA PRO A 224 -18.84 7.56 -11.47
C PRO A 224 -18.05 6.39 -10.86
N GLN A 225 -18.74 5.31 -10.50
CA GLN A 225 -18.12 4.07 -10.01
C GLN A 225 -17.20 3.36 -11.01
N PHE A 226 -17.21 3.75 -12.30
CA PHE A 226 -16.34 3.17 -13.32
C PHE A 226 -15.17 4.08 -13.68
N ASN A 227 -15.08 5.26 -13.07
CA ASN A 227 -14.07 6.24 -13.41
C ASN A 227 -12.77 6.00 -12.65
N TRP A 228 -11.69 5.96 -13.40
CA TRP A 228 -10.32 5.83 -12.93
C TRP A 228 -9.47 6.92 -13.51
N HIS A 229 -8.33 7.20 -12.89
CA HIS A 229 -7.25 7.93 -13.52
C HIS A 229 -5.91 7.23 -13.32
N PHE A 230 -5.04 7.47 -14.28
CA PHE A 230 -3.68 7.00 -14.27
C PHE A 230 -2.81 8.06 -13.62
N VAL A 231 -2.10 7.71 -12.57
CA VAL A 231 -1.06 8.55 -11.98
C VAL A 231 0.27 7.95 -12.39
N LEU A 232 1.15 8.74 -13.00
CA LEU A 232 2.50 8.28 -13.28
C LEU A 232 3.20 8.02 -11.95
N SER A 233 3.70 6.82 -11.79
CA SER A 233 4.56 6.49 -10.68
C SER A 233 5.93 7.07 -10.96
N ASP A 234 6.46 7.86 -10.03
CA ASP A 234 7.87 8.23 -10.07
C ASP A 234 8.67 6.93 -10.05
N ASN A 235 9.30 6.65 -11.18
CA ASN A 235 9.97 5.38 -11.39
C ASN A 235 11.17 5.31 -10.43
N PRO A 236 11.21 4.38 -9.47
CA PRO A 236 12.38 4.23 -8.61
C PRO A 236 13.65 3.84 -9.38
N SER A 237 13.54 3.50 -10.67
CA SER A 237 14.68 3.19 -11.53
C SER A 237 15.37 4.41 -12.17
N SER A 238 14.85 5.64 -12.02
CA SER A 238 15.55 6.85 -12.45
C SER A 238 16.22 7.57 -11.28
N GLY A 239 17.25 6.94 -10.76
CA GLY A 239 18.31 7.47 -9.92
C GLY A 239 18.11 8.81 -9.23
N GLN A 240 17.55 8.83 -8.03
CA GLN A 240 17.86 9.82 -6.99
C GLN A 240 17.28 9.50 -5.60
N ASP A 241 17.11 8.24 -5.23
CA ASP A 241 17.17 7.83 -3.83
C ASP A 241 17.38 6.33 -3.72
N GLU A 242 18.63 5.89 -3.81
CA GLU A 242 19.05 4.49 -3.60
C GLU A 242 18.66 3.94 -2.21
N ARG A 243 18.06 4.77 -1.35
CA ARG A 243 17.63 4.41 0.01
C ARG A 243 16.21 3.82 0.08
N TYR A 244 15.44 3.89 -1.02
CA TYR A 244 14.04 3.46 -1.09
C TYR A 244 13.72 2.46 -2.20
N LEU A 245 14.74 1.88 -2.83
CA LEU A 245 14.52 0.77 -3.73
C LEU A 245 14.05 -0.42 -2.89
N PRO A 246 12.86 -0.99 -3.18
CA PRO A 246 12.50 -2.29 -2.67
C PRO A 246 13.59 -3.27 -3.13
N GLN A 247 14.46 -3.68 -2.23
CA GLN A 247 15.58 -4.55 -2.58
C GLN A 247 15.09 -5.93 -3.03
N GLU A 248 13.85 -6.30 -2.62
CA GLU A 248 13.23 -7.58 -2.98
C GLU A 248 11.70 -7.43 -2.86
N GLY A 249 11.00 -7.28 -3.97
CA GLY A 249 9.59 -6.87 -3.99
C GLY A 249 8.63 -7.71 -3.16
N THR A 250 8.88 -9.00 -3.03
CA THR A 250 8.08 -9.89 -2.17
C THR A 250 8.31 -9.60 -0.69
N VAL A 251 9.53 -9.24 -0.30
CA VAL A 251 9.88 -8.87 1.09
C VAL A 251 9.26 -7.53 1.44
N ASP A 252 9.28 -6.55 0.53
CA ASP A 252 8.68 -5.24 0.78
C ASP A 252 7.17 -5.32 0.98
N VAL A 253 6.48 -6.10 0.15
CA VAL A 253 5.05 -6.34 0.32
C VAL A 253 4.77 -7.02 1.67
N LEU A 254 5.62 -7.95 2.06
CA LEU A 254 5.52 -8.63 3.34
C LEU A 254 5.75 -7.66 4.51
N LEU A 255 6.80 -6.83 4.44
CA LEU A 255 7.07 -5.80 5.44
C LEU A 255 5.94 -4.77 5.54
N GLU A 256 5.37 -4.38 4.39
CA GLU A 256 4.21 -3.50 4.35
C GLU A 256 3.00 -4.14 5.04
N ARG A 257 2.69 -5.39 4.73
CA ARG A 257 1.61 -6.16 5.38
C ARG A 257 1.79 -6.21 6.90
N ILE A 258 3.02 -6.44 7.38
CA ILE A 258 3.33 -6.41 8.80
C ILE A 258 3.07 -5.04 9.39
N ARG A 259 3.57 -4.00 8.74
CA ARG A 259 3.44 -2.61 9.17
C ARG A 259 1.98 -2.22 9.31
N GLU A 260 1.16 -2.51 8.32
CA GLU A 260 -0.27 -2.24 8.36
C GLU A 260 -1.01 -3.05 9.42
N SER A 261 -0.65 -4.31 9.60
CA SER A 261 -1.20 -5.14 10.68
C SER A 261 -0.86 -4.59 12.08
N ILE A 262 0.33 -4.00 12.25
CA ILE A 262 0.72 -3.33 13.49
C ILE A 262 -0.05 -2.02 13.65
N ARG A 263 -0.11 -1.16 12.63
CA ARG A 263 -0.86 0.11 12.62
C ARG A 263 -2.34 -0.09 12.95
N ALA A 264 -2.93 -1.16 12.47
CA ALA A 264 -4.34 -1.50 12.75
C ALA A 264 -4.62 -1.73 14.24
N LYS A 265 -3.60 -1.95 15.07
CA LYS A 265 -3.74 -2.10 16.52
C LYS A 265 -3.74 -0.78 17.28
N GLY A 266 -3.33 0.31 16.65
CA GLY A 266 -3.32 1.65 17.23
C GLY A 266 -2.00 2.39 17.03
N ILE A 267 -2.00 3.68 17.37
CA ILE A 267 -0.83 4.57 17.20
C ILE A 267 0.33 4.20 18.12
N ASP A 268 0.08 3.52 19.21
CA ASP A 268 1.05 3.05 20.19
C ASP A 268 1.53 1.63 19.93
N ALA A 269 1.05 0.99 18.87
CA ALA A 269 1.27 -0.43 18.61
C ALA A 269 2.76 -0.79 18.40
N PHE A 270 3.56 0.08 17.78
CA PHE A 270 5.01 -0.16 17.63
C PHE A 270 5.73 -0.10 18.99
N TRP A 271 5.32 0.81 19.87
CA TRP A 271 5.86 0.87 21.23
C TRP A 271 5.48 -0.37 22.04
N MET A 272 4.21 -0.80 21.95
CA MET A 272 3.74 -2.01 22.61
C MET A 272 4.46 -3.25 22.11
N LEU A 273 4.72 -3.34 20.80
CA LEU A 273 5.49 -4.44 20.22
C LEU A 273 6.93 -4.45 20.73
N ARG A 274 7.57 -3.28 20.84
CA ARG A 274 8.92 -3.17 21.40
C ARG A 274 8.97 -3.65 22.84
N ASP A 275 8.07 -3.14 23.67
CA ASP A 275 8.02 -3.51 25.09
C ASP A 275 7.81 -5.02 25.25
N PHE A 276 6.95 -5.59 24.41
CA PHE A 276 6.71 -7.03 24.37
C PHE A 276 7.95 -7.82 23.96
N LEU A 277 8.64 -7.40 22.89
CA LEU A 277 9.89 -8.06 22.45
C LEU A 277 11.00 -7.94 23.51
N TYR A 278 11.11 -6.80 24.16
CA TYR A 278 12.04 -6.59 25.27
C TYR A 278 11.73 -7.53 26.46
N GLU A 279 10.46 -7.70 26.81
CA GLU A 279 10.06 -8.66 27.84
C GLU A 279 10.33 -10.11 27.43
N CYS A 280 10.12 -10.47 26.16
CA CYS A 280 10.45 -11.79 25.65
C CYS A 280 11.96 -12.06 25.72
N GLU A 281 12.79 -11.09 25.31
CA GLU A 281 14.25 -11.19 25.45
C GLU A 281 14.68 -11.39 26.92
N ASN A 282 14.07 -10.67 27.86
CA ASN A 282 14.36 -10.81 29.29
C ASN A 282 13.95 -12.19 29.86
N ARG A 283 12.91 -12.80 29.31
CA ARG A 283 12.42 -14.13 29.74
C ARG A 283 13.19 -15.27 29.08
N ALA A 284 13.57 -15.12 27.81
CA ALA A 284 14.20 -16.18 27.02
C ALA A 284 15.63 -16.47 27.45
N SER A 285 16.31 -15.59 28.19
CA SER A 285 17.70 -15.87 28.46
C SER A 285 18.26 -15.38 29.79
N ALA A 286 18.81 -16.32 30.48
CA ALA A 286 19.93 -16.06 31.40
C ALA A 286 21.19 -15.49 30.70
N ALA A 287 21.20 -15.34 29.36
CA ALA A 287 22.36 -14.99 28.54
C ALA A 287 22.12 -13.86 27.51
N GLY A 288 20.97 -13.21 27.47
CA GLY A 288 20.71 -12.09 26.51
C GLY A 288 20.70 -12.52 25.04
N LYS A 289 20.32 -13.75 24.75
CA LYS A 289 20.30 -14.31 23.41
C LYS A 289 18.86 -14.58 23.02
N PHE A 290 18.39 -13.81 22.05
CA PHE A 290 17.09 -13.99 21.42
C PHE A 290 17.31 -14.75 20.12
N ASP A 291 16.77 -15.96 20.02
CA ASP A 291 16.99 -16.78 18.85
C ASP A 291 15.86 -16.68 17.84
N ARG A 292 16.00 -17.40 16.74
CA ARG A 292 15.05 -17.42 15.61
C ARG A 292 13.66 -17.89 16.06
N GLU A 293 13.59 -18.92 16.90
CA GLU A 293 12.32 -19.49 17.35
C GLU A 293 11.67 -18.60 18.41
N ASP A 294 12.45 -17.93 19.23
CA ASP A 294 11.98 -16.92 20.18
C ASP A 294 11.29 -15.76 19.44
N LEU A 295 11.91 -15.24 18.38
CA LEU A 295 11.32 -14.17 17.56
C LEU A 295 10.04 -14.64 16.87
N LYS A 296 10.03 -15.83 16.27
CA LYS A 296 8.82 -16.41 15.65
C LYS A 296 7.68 -16.54 16.65
N SER A 297 7.98 -17.08 17.81
CA SER A 297 7.02 -17.27 18.89
C SER A 297 6.47 -15.93 19.38
N ALA A 298 7.34 -14.93 19.56
CA ALA A 298 6.95 -13.59 19.98
C ALA A 298 6.04 -12.92 18.97
N ILE A 299 6.38 -12.95 17.68
CA ILE A 299 5.58 -12.33 16.62
C ILE A 299 4.21 -13.03 16.47
N THR A 300 4.20 -14.36 16.55
CA THR A 300 2.96 -15.14 16.49
C THR A 300 2.07 -14.83 17.70
N LEU A 301 2.66 -14.74 18.88
CA LEU A 301 1.94 -14.42 20.12
C LEU A 301 1.40 -12.97 20.09
N TRP A 302 2.13 -12.05 19.48
CA TRP A 302 1.67 -10.69 19.25
C TRP A 302 0.45 -10.61 18.32
N GLY A 303 0.23 -11.65 17.51
CA GLY A 303 -0.92 -11.78 16.62
C GLY A 303 -0.70 -11.10 15.26
N VAL A 304 0.54 -11.04 14.79
CA VAL A 304 0.81 -10.68 13.39
C VAL A 304 0.54 -11.93 12.54
N PRO A 305 -0.33 -11.85 11.52
CA PRO A 305 -0.73 -13.01 10.74
C PRO A 305 0.38 -13.44 9.77
N PHE A 306 1.13 -14.49 10.13
CA PHE A 306 2.15 -15.08 9.27
C PHE A 306 1.91 -16.55 8.96
N LYS A 307 2.13 -16.91 7.70
CA LYS A 307 2.48 -18.28 7.35
C LYS A 307 4.00 -18.42 7.62
N GLY A 308 4.40 -19.44 8.37
CA GLY A 308 5.78 -19.61 8.88
C GLY A 308 6.87 -19.40 7.83
N LYS A 309 6.65 -19.82 6.56
CA LYS A 309 7.59 -19.64 5.45
C LYS A 309 7.95 -18.18 5.13
N TYR A 310 7.05 -17.24 5.39
CA TYR A 310 7.29 -15.80 5.13
C TYR A 310 8.07 -15.14 6.26
N LEU A 311 7.82 -15.57 7.48
CA LEU A 311 8.59 -15.12 8.63
C LEU A 311 10.03 -15.63 8.54
N ASP A 312 10.24 -16.84 8.01
CA ASP A 312 11.58 -17.38 7.75
C ASP A 312 12.39 -16.47 6.82
N LYS A 313 11.77 -15.92 5.76
CA LYS A 313 12.44 -14.99 4.85
C LYS A 313 12.92 -13.70 5.55
N ILE A 314 12.06 -13.09 6.38
CA ILE A 314 12.46 -11.90 7.16
C ILE A 314 13.57 -12.21 8.13
N ILE A 315 13.50 -13.36 8.79
CA ILE A 315 14.51 -13.80 9.74
C ILE A 315 15.84 -14.06 9.03
N ASP A 316 15.81 -14.64 7.83
CA ASP A 316 17.01 -14.88 7.02
C ASP A 316 17.70 -13.56 6.61
N LEU A 317 16.94 -12.47 6.39
CA LEU A 317 17.50 -11.13 6.15
C LEU A 317 18.22 -10.56 7.40
N LEU A 318 17.71 -10.89 8.58
CA LEU A 318 18.28 -10.41 9.83
C LEU A 318 19.49 -11.25 10.27
N ASP A 319 19.50 -12.52 9.94
CA ASP A 319 20.60 -13.47 10.28
C ASP A 319 21.48 -13.77 9.07
N ASN A 320 22.02 -12.73 8.43
CA ASN A 320 22.91 -12.86 7.26
C ASN A 320 24.12 -13.76 7.51
N GLN A 321 24.55 -13.87 8.75
CA GLN A 321 25.72 -14.70 9.15
C GLN A 321 25.31 -16.10 9.59
N LYS A 322 24.03 -16.43 9.56
CA LYS A 322 23.46 -17.74 9.99
C LYS A 322 23.93 -18.18 11.40
N LEU A 323 24.06 -17.23 12.29
CA LEU A 323 24.44 -17.48 13.68
C LEU A 323 23.28 -17.95 14.55
N GLY A 324 22.05 -17.92 14.02
CA GLY A 324 20.82 -18.30 14.72
C GLY A 324 20.39 -17.33 15.82
N MET A 325 21.06 -16.18 15.92
CA MET A 325 20.79 -15.16 16.92
C MET A 325 20.30 -13.89 16.24
N ILE A 326 19.22 -13.32 16.76
CA ILE A 326 18.56 -12.17 16.15
C ILE A 326 18.47 -11.04 17.16
N ASP A 327 18.87 -9.86 16.72
CA ASP A 327 18.58 -8.63 17.44
C ASP A 327 17.20 -8.13 17.06
N TRP A 328 16.24 -8.22 17.97
CA TRP A 328 14.88 -7.74 17.74
C TRP A 328 14.81 -6.23 17.46
N ARG A 329 15.84 -5.46 17.81
CA ARG A 329 15.95 -4.04 17.48
C ARG A 329 16.14 -3.83 15.99
N GLN A 330 16.94 -4.71 15.35
CA GLN A 330 17.11 -4.72 13.89
C GLN A 330 15.80 -5.14 13.21
N PHE A 331 15.07 -6.10 13.76
CA PHE A 331 13.75 -6.47 13.29
C PHE A 331 12.78 -5.28 13.34
N LEU A 332 12.69 -4.57 14.48
CA LEU A 332 11.86 -3.36 14.58
C LEU A 332 12.25 -2.30 13.56
N LYS A 333 13.55 -2.06 13.37
CA LYS A 333 14.06 -1.11 12.39
C LYS A 333 13.66 -1.50 10.97
N LEU A 334 13.72 -2.79 10.63
CA LEU A 334 13.32 -3.30 9.33
C LEU A 334 11.83 -3.08 9.05
N ILE A 335 10.96 -3.44 10.01
CA ILE A 335 9.51 -3.29 9.82
C ILE A 335 9.03 -1.84 9.87
N ARG A 336 9.67 -0.96 10.65
CA ARG A 336 9.34 0.49 10.66
C ARG A 336 9.66 1.17 9.34
N GLY A 337 10.73 0.74 8.71
CA GLY A 337 11.35 1.46 7.60
C GLY A 337 12.09 2.72 8.06
N PRO A 338 12.64 3.48 7.12
CA PRO A 338 13.34 4.73 7.41
C PRO A 338 12.36 5.85 7.77
N ILE A 339 12.82 6.81 8.58
CA ILE A 339 12.08 8.04 8.86
C ILE A 339 12.15 8.95 7.62
N PRO A 340 11.04 9.55 7.17
CA PRO A 340 11.06 10.58 6.14
C PRO A 340 12.00 11.74 6.51
N GLU A 341 12.69 12.32 5.53
CA GLU A 341 13.69 13.36 5.75
C GLU A 341 13.09 14.62 6.44
N SER A 342 11.85 14.96 6.11
CA SER A 342 11.08 16.02 6.76
C SER A 342 10.96 15.80 8.26
N ARG A 343 10.56 14.60 8.66
CA ARG A 343 10.37 14.21 10.06
C ARG A 343 11.71 14.08 10.78
N GLU A 344 12.73 13.56 10.12
CA GLU A 344 14.07 13.48 10.70
C GLU A 344 14.64 14.88 11.01
N SER A 345 14.44 15.83 10.09
CA SER A 345 14.85 17.23 10.28
C SER A 345 14.10 17.88 11.43
N LEU A 346 12.80 17.62 11.58
CA LEU A 346 12.01 18.11 12.70
C LEU A 346 12.53 17.56 14.03
N ILE A 347 12.78 16.26 14.12
CA ILE A 347 13.32 15.61 15.33
C ILE A 347 14.68 16.20 15.72
N LYS A 348 15.58 16.42 14.73
CA LYS A 348 16.89 17.07 14.95
C LYS A 348 16.74 18.48 15.50
N ASN A 349 15.82 19.26 14.92
CA ASN A 349 15.55 20.64 15.38
C ASN A 349 15.04 20.65 16.83
N VAL A 350 14.07 19.80 17.15
CA VAL A 350 13.54 19.68 18.51
C VAL A 350 14.61 19.26 19.49
N PHE A 351 15.43 18.27 19.15
CA PHE A 351 16.54 17.84 19.99
C PHE A 351 17.51 18.99 20.27
N SER A 352 17.88 19.77 19.26
CA SER A 352 18.81 20.90 19.41
C SER A 352 18.29 22.02 20.31
N ILE A 353 16.95 22.20 20.39
CA ILE A 353 16.33 23.19 21.28
C ILE A 353 16.38 22.71 22.73
N ILE A 354 16.24 21.40 22.97
CA ILE A 354 16.29 20.81 24.31
C ILE A 354 17.74 20.71 24.81
N ASP A 355 18.68 20.42 23.90
CA ASP A 355 20.12 20.34 24.17
C ASP A 355 20.74 21.75 24.23
N ARG A 356 20.41 22.46 25.33
CA ARG A 356 20.78 23.90 25.49
C ARG A 356 22.30 24.14 25.51
N ASP A 357 23.05 23.15 25.97
CA ASP A 357 24.51 23.24 26.14
C ASP A 357 25.24 22.81 24.88
N ASN A 358 24.54 22.33 23.86
CA ASN A 358 25.06 21.79 22.58
C ASN A 358 26.12 20.69 22.78
N GLU A 359 25.99 19.90 23.85
CA GLU A 359 26.87 18.76 24.12
C GLU A 359 26.54 17.51 23.29
N GLY A 360 25.41 17.51 22.55
CA GLY A 360 24.90 16.36 21.82
C GLY A 360 24.31 15.24 22.72
N LYS A 361 24.11 15.55 24.00
CA LYS A 361 23.61 14.63 25.02
C LYS A 361 22.74 15.36 26.04
N ILE A 362 21.53 14.86 26.26
CA ILE A 362 20.61 15.42 27.23
C ILE A 362 20.51 14.48 28.44
N PRO A 363 20.73 14.97 29.68
CA PRO A 363 20.45 14.19 30.87
C PRO A 363 18.96 13.77 30.93
N PHE A 364 18.70 12.53 31.27
CA PHE A 364 17.33 11.97 31.27
C PHE A 364 16.35 12.73 32.15
N ASP A 365 16.80 13.19 33.31
CA ASP A 365 15.99 14.00 34.25
C ASP A 365 15.61 15.38 33.68
N VAL A 366 16.48 15.96 32.85
CA VAL A 366 16.19 17.20 32.11
C VAL A 366 15.16 16.92 31.03
N LEU A 367 15.33 15.84 30.27
CA LEU A 367 14.40 15.44 29.23
C LEU A 367 12.98 15.23 29.79
N ILE A 368 12.84 14.46 30.88
CA ILE A 368 11.54 14.17 31.52
C ILE A 368 10.86 15.43 32.05
N LYS A 369 11.63 16.38 32.57
CA LYS A 369 11.07 17.68 33.05
C LYS A 369 10.57 18.56 31.92
N SER A 370 11.21 18.49 30.76
CA SER A 370 10.82 19.26 29.56
C SER A 370 9.68 18.62 28.78
N PHE A 371 9.35 17.38 29.06
CA PHE A 371 8.32 16.63 28.35
C PHE A 371 6.93 16.99 28.81
N ASP A 372 6.10 17.54 27.92
CA ASP A 372 4.66 17.73 28.12
C ASP A 372 3.89 16.54 27.55
N PRO A 373 3.27 15.72 28.41
CA PRO A 373 2.52 14.55 27.98
C PRO A 373 1.12 14.85 27.46
N SER A 374 0.64 16.10 27.49
CA SER A 374 -0.76 16.46 27.23
C SER A 374 -1.21 16.06 25.82
N ASP A 375 -0.33 16.23 24.83
CA ASP A 375 -0.59 15.87 23.44
C ASP A 375 0.09 14.53 23.03
N HIS A 376 0.52 13.74 24.01
CA HIS A 376 1.05 12.41 23.74
C HIS A 376 -0.06 11.47 23.24
N PRO A 377 0.18 10.63 22.21
CA PRO A 377 -0.85 9.76 21.63
C PRO A 377 -1.61 8.89 22.62
N VAL A 378 -0.92 8.38 23.64
CA VAL A 378 -1.53 7.59 24.73
C VAL A 378 -2.58 8.38 25.50
N VAL A 379 -2.40 9.71 25.63
CA VAL A 379 -3.35 10.60 26.31
C VAL A 379 -4.46 11.04 25.36
N LEU A 380 -4.12 11.48 24.14
CA LEU A 380 -5.07 11.97 23.15
C LEU A 380 -6.13 10.94 22.75
N LEU A 381 -5.76 9.67 22.67
CA LEU A 381 -6.67 8.58 22.30
C LEU A 381 -7.48 8.04 23.49
N GLY A 382 -7.36 8.66 24.68
CA GLY A 382 -8.14 8.29 25.86
C GLY A 382 -7.75 6.97 26.50
N GLY A 383 -6.63 6.36 26.08
CA GLY A 383 -6.14 5.08 26.60
C GLY A 383 -5.29 5.18 27.87
N GLY A 384 -4.79 6.37 28.21
CA GLY A 384 -3.89 6.56 29.34
C GLY A 384 -3.89 7.97 29.94
N SER A 385 -3.24 8.11 31.11
CA SER A 385 -3.03 9.39 31.78
C SER A 385 -1.67 10.00 31.38
N SER A 386 -1.47 11.27 31.72
CA SER A 386 -0.17 11.95 31.60
C SER A 386 0.98 11.18 32.30
N GLU A 387 0.69 10.47 33.39
CA GLU A 387 1.68 9.62 34.05
C GLU A 387 2.03 8.38 33.20
N HIS A 388 1.04 7.76 32.54
CA HIS A 388 1.30 6.65 31.61
C HIS A 388 2.22 7.08 30.48
N ALA A 389 2.03 8.27 29.90
CA ALA A 389 2.89 8.79 28.85
C ALA A 389 4.32 9.02 29.34
N LYS A 390 4.51 9.56 30.55
CA LYS A 390 5.84 9.71 31.16
C LYS A 390 6.49 8.36 31.47
N ASP A 391 5.72 7.41 31.98
CA ASP A 391 6.21 6.06 32.25
C ASP A 391 6.58 5.31 30.97
N HIS A 392 5.83 5.52 29.90
CA HIS A 392 6.15 5.00 28.59
C HIS A 392 7.50 5.54 28.09
N LEU A 393 7.72 6.85 28.17
CA LEU A 393 8.98 7.48 27.81
C LEU A 393 10.16 6.93 28.67
N LYS A 394 9.95 6.75 29.97
CA LYS A 394 10.96 6.16 30.88
C LYS A 394 11.30 4.73 30.49
N LYS A 395 10.29 3.87 30.27
CA LYS A 395 10.49 2.47 29.89
C LYS A 395 11.25 2.36 28.58
N PHE A 396 10.92 3.20 27.60
CA PHE A 396 11.63 3.25 26.34
C PHE A 396 13.15 3.42 26.54
N PHE A 397 13.52 4.50 27.23
CA PHE A 397 14.95 4.79 27.40
C PHE A 397 15.66 3.76 28.31
N GLN A 398 14.97 3.19 29.30
CA GLN A 398 15.50 2.12 30.12
C GLN A 398 15.79 0.84 29.34
N ALA A 399 14.93 0.49 28.35
CA ALA A 399 15.13 -0.69 27.51
C ALA A 399 16.39 -0.60 26.63
N TYR A 400 16.76 0.61 26.21
CA TYR A 400 17.97 0.81 25.41
C TYR A 400 19.28 0.91 26.20
N VAL A 401 19.22 1.30 27.46
CA VAL A 401 20.44 1.50 28.28
C VAL A 401 20.81 0.27 29.10
N GLY A 402 19.93 -0.71 29.12
CA GLY A 402 20.14 -1.93 29.86
C GLY A 402 20.00 -1.75 31.39
N ARG A 403 20.42 -2.76 32.15
CA ARG A 403 20.26 -2.84 33.62
C ARG A 403 21.13 -1.86 34.42
N SER A 404 21.78 -0.90 33.79
CA SER A 404 22.56 0.12 34.51
C SER A 404 21.65 0.97 35.38
N LYS A 405 22.05 1.15 36.68
CA LYS A 405 21.30 1.97 37.64
C LYS A 405 21.44 3.48 37.39
N ALA A 406 22.31 3.92 36.47
CA ALA A 406 22.50 5.31 36.11
C ALA A 406 21.51 5.71 35.04
N TYR A 407 20.86 6.86 35.20
CA TYR A 407 20.01 7.41 34.14
C TYR A 407 20.84 7.70 32.90
N PRO A 408 20.35 7.34 31.72
CA PRO A 408 21.10 7.49 30.49
C PRO A 408 21.28 8.96 30.12
N LEU A 409 22.37 9.25 29.43
CA LEU A 409 22.51 10.44 28.62
C LEU A 409 21.84 10.16 27.28
N ILE A 410 20.83 10.95 26.94
CA ILE A 410 20.03 10.77 25.72
C ILE A 410 20.74 11.45 24.56
N THR A 411 21.24 10.68 23.62
CA THR A 411 21.81 11.17 22.36
C THR A 411 20.73 11.43 21.33
N LEU A 412 21.04 12.23 20.30
CA LEU A 412 20.15 12.44 19.17
C LEU A 412 19.69 11.12 18.53
N GLN A 413 20.59 10.13 18.41
CA GLN A 413 20.25 8.83 17.88
C GLN A 413 19.16 8.12 18.71
N LEU A 414 19.32 8.12 20.02
CA LEU A 414 18.36 7.49 20.94
C LEU A 414 17.02 8.25 20.98
N PHE A 415 17.08 9.58 20.89
CA PHE A 415 15.90 10.43 20.79
C PHE A 415 15.14 10.17 19.47
N SER A 416 15.87 10.05 18.35
CA SER A 416 15.28 9.71 17.05
C SER A 416 14.65 8.32 17.04
N GLU A 417 15.24 7.34 17.74
CA GLU A 417 14.66 6.00 17.86
C GLU A 417 13.29 6.01 18.55
N TYR A 418 13.08 6.88 19.55
CA TYR A 418 11.77 7.05 20.17
C TYR A 418 10.70 7.50 19.19
N TYR A 419 11.03 8.52 18.37
CA TYR A 419 10.10 9.04 17.38
C TYR A 419 9.99 8.19 16.11
N SER A 420 10.93 7.26 15.89
CA SER A 420 10.86 6.31 14.76
C SER A 420 9.62 5.42 14.82
N ASP A 421 9.26 4.95 16.03
CA ASP A 421 8.08 4.13 16.22
C ASP A 421 6.79 4.92 15.98
N LEU A 422 6.76 6.15 16.48
CA LEU A 422 5.64 7.05 16.26
C LEU A 422 5.51 7.43 14.79
N SER A 423 6.63 7.73 14.12
CA SER A 423 6.66 8.03 12.70
C SER A 423 6.14 6.87 11.85
N ALA A 424 6.46 5.62 12.23
CA ALA A 424 5.97 4.43 11.55
C ALA A 424 4.46 4.20 11.74
N ALA A 425 3.88 4.70 12.85
CA ALA A 425 2.47 4.55 13.18
C ALA A 425 1.56 5.64 12.60
N ILE A 426 2.11 6.80 12.24
CA ILE A 426 1.36 7.98 11.78
C ILE A 426 1.66 8.24 10.30
N ASP A 427 0.62 8.25 9.46
CA ASP A 427 0.77 8.57 8.04
C ASP A 427 0.77 10.08 7.77
N ASP A 428 0.02 10.87 8.56
CA ASP A 428 -0.13 12.31 8.39
C ASP A 428 1.06 13.08 8.99
N ASP A 429 1.80 13.80 8.14
CA ASP A 429 2.97 14.58 8.54
C ASP A 429 2.61 15.75 9.46
N SER A 430 1.47 16.42 9.23
CA SER A 430 1.04 17.56 10.04
C SER A 430 0.66 17.10 11.45
N PHE A 431 0.02 15.95 11.56
CA PHE A 431 -0.32 15.36 12.85
C PHE A 431 0.94 14.93 13.61
N PHE A 432 1.91 14.30 12.91
CA PHE A 432 3.20 13.94 13.50
C PHE A 432 3.96 15.18 14.02
N GLU A 433 4.06 16.23 13.20
CA GLU A 433 4.68 17.51 13.58
C GLU A 433 4.02 18.12 14.82
N SER A 434 2.69 18.15 14.84
CA SER A 434 1.91 18.66 15.98
C SER A 434 2.23 17.94 17.28
N ILE A 435 2.34 16.60 17.25
CA ILE A 435 2.68 15.80 18.44
C ILE A 435 4.12 16.09 18.89
N VAL A 436 5.07 16.06 17.95
CA VAL A 436 6.49 16.24 18.29
C VAL A 436 6.75 17.62 18.87
N THR A 437 6.19 18.69 18.27
CA THR A 437 6.41 20.06 18.73
C THR A 437 5.74 20.30 20.08
N ARG A 438 4.48 19.92 20.26
CA ARG A 438 3.73 20.16 21.49
C ARG A 438 4.25 19.37 22.68
N ASN A 439 4.75 18.14 22.48
CA ASN A 439 5.37 17.37 23.55
C ASN A 439 6.58 18.09 24.20
N TRP A 440 7.15 19.09 23.53
CA TRP A 440 8.31 19.85 24.03
C TRP A 440 8.02 21.33 24.21
N GLY A 441 6.75 21.75 24.10
CA GLY A 441 6.33 23.14 24.28
C GLY A 441 6.83 24.10 23.19
N LEU A 442 6.90 23.62 21.95
CA LEU A 442 7.38 24.34 20.78
C LEU A 442 6.23 24.72 19.83
#